data_44397d7c5f5edbf12d3ef81d5fecc145
#
_entry.id   44397d7c5f5edbf12d3ef81d5fecc145
#
_cell.length_a   1.000
_cell.length_b   1.000
_cell.length_c   1.000
_cell.angle_alpha   90.00
_cell.angle_beta   90.00
_cell.angle_gamma   90.00
#
_symmetry.space_group_name_H-M   'P 1'
#
loop_
_entity.id
_entity.type
_entity.pdbx_description
1 polymer ?
#
loop_
_entity_poly.entity_id
_entity_poly.type
_entity_poly.pdbx_seq_one_letter_code
_entity_poly.pdbx_strand_id
1 'polypeptide(L)'
;MHEQLPSHFIDLVQDALLKSFWRKNALLNFLRRHKIAESFLANWQETETKRMFVGRLFPKLESDNKGAQVIKQMAVSLSDQMKFPDLEGWEDAKTKIQSAKEAIVALCHYLNTQKQKADDAKSGEETRKAAHQRMQETIKKRQSLETLSEKLKELSKRIGTAGAGYEFQDWFFDVVDFFEMTNRRPYTSGGRQIDGSVTVEGTTYLTELKFTREQAAAPDVDTFLVKVNDKADNTMGIMVSMSGYSSTAVEQASGRKTPIILLDHGHVYLVLSGSWTLAEVVSRVRRHASQTARAFLPASEFGG
;
A
#
# COMPACT_ATOMS: atom_id res chain seq x y z
N MET A 1 12.78 21.52 25.47
CA MET A 1 13.26 22.38 24.39
C MET A 1 12.31 23.56 24.26
N HIS A 2 12.83 24.80 24.31
CA HIS A 2 12.03 26.01 24.11
C HIS A 2 11.69 26.11 22.61
N GLU A 3 10.42 26.07 22.24
CA GLU A 3 10.02 26.27 20.84
C GLU A 3 10.13 27.74 20.49
N GLN A 4 11.09 28.10 19.65
CA GLN A 4 11.28 29.46 19.19
C GLN A 4 10.39 29.72 17.97
N LEU A 5 9.49 30.70 18.08
CA LEU A 5 8.60 31.09 16.98
C LEU A 5 9.35 32.00 16.00
N PRO A 6 9.04 31.93 14.68
CA PRO A 6 9.61 32.85 13.71
C PRO A 6 9.21 34.30 14.01
N SER A 7 10.17 35.24 13.96
CA SER A 7 9.92 36.64 14.25
C SER A 7 8.81 37.23 13.37
N HIS A 8 8.79 36.91 12.08
CA HIS A 8 7.73 37.33 11.16
C HIS A 8 6.32 36.88 11.60
N PHE A 9 6.18 35.66 12.17
CA PHE A 9 4.91 35.20 12.71
C PHE A 9 4.48 36.03 13.92
N ILE A 10 5.42 36.34 14.80
CA ILE A 10 5.16 37.19 15.99
C ILE A 10 4.70 38.55 15.57
N ASP A 11 5.36 39.17 14.57
CA ASP A 11 5.00 40.50 14.02
C ASP A 11 3.57 40.47 13.45
N LEU A 12 3.20 39.44 12.71
CA LEU A 12 1.84 39.31 12.17
C LEU A 12 0.79 39.22 13.28
N VAL A 13 1.07 38.44 14.36
CA VAL A 13 0.15 38.35 15.50
C VAL A 13 0.03 39.68 16.24
N GLN A 14 1.13 40.38 16.45
CA GLN A 14 1.12 41.70 17.08
C GLN A 14 0.36 42.74 16.25
N ASP A 15 0.57 42.76 14.93
CA ASP A 15 -0.10 43.70 14.03
C ASP A 15 -1.63 43.45 14.01
N ALA A 16 -2.03 42.16 13.87
CA ALA A 16 -3.43 41.78 13.93
C ALA A 16 -4.06 42.15 15.27
N LEU A 17 -3.37 41.90 16.40
CA LEU A 17 -3.82 42.23 17.73
C LEU A 17 -4.03 43.77 17.92
N LEU A 18 -3.04 44.56 17.52
CA LEU A 18 -3.09 46.03 17.66
C LEU A 18 -4.17 46.67 16.80
N LYS A 19 -4.44 46.13 15.61
CA LYS A 19 -5.46 46.63 14.69
C LYS A 19 -6.87 46.16 15.01
N SER A 20 -7.03 44.94 15.61
CA SER A 20 -8.34 44.36 15.94
C SER A 20 -8.97 44.98 17.18
N PHE A 21 -8.19 45.56 18.11
CA PHE A 21 -8.70 46.12 19.36
C PHE A 21 -8.31 47.59 19.51
N TRP A 22 -9.29 48.50 19.59
CA TRP A 22 -9.03 49.91 19.76
C TRP A 22 -8.95 50.32 21.23
N ARG A 23 -9.94 49.85 22.04
CA ARG A 23 -10.02 50.19 23.45
C ARG A 23 -9.12 49.30 24.28
N LYS A 24 -8.48 49.86 25.33
CA LYS A 24 -7.65 49.16 26.30
C LYS A 24 -8.39 47.92 26.89
N ASN A 25 -9.63 48.11 27.30
CA ASN A 25 -10.46 47.05 27.93
C ASN A 25 -10.76 45.90 26.97
N ALA A 26 -11.00 46.17 25.69
CA ALA A 26 -11.24 45.16 24.68
C ALA A 26 -10.02 44.24 24.49
N LEU A 27 -8.83 44.85 24.39
CA LEU A 27 -7.56 44.12 24.30
C LEU A 27 -7.30 43.31 25.61
N LEU A 28 -7.50 43.91 26.79
CA LEU A 28 -7.33 43.20 28.06
C LEU A 28 -8.25 41.96 28.15
N ASN A 29 -9.53 42.09 27.73
CA ASN A 29 -10.46 40.97 27.73
C ASN A 29 -10.04 39.84 26.78
N PHE A 30 -9.49 40.17 25.62
CA PHE A 30 -8.93 39.19 24.72
C PHE A 30 -7.74 38.46 25.35
N LEU A 31 -6.81 39.19 25.97
CA LEU A 31 -5.63 38.59 26.61
C LEU A 31 -6.00 37.71 27.81
N ARG A 32 -7.02 38.11 28.62
CA ARG A 32 -7.54 37.26 29.71
C ARG A 32 -8.09 35.93 29.21
N ARG A 33 -8.80 35.92 28.09
CA ARG A 33 -9.29 34.67 27.47
C ARG A 33 -8.15 33.73 27.09
N HIS A 34 -6.99 34.28 26.74
CA HIS A 34 -5.78 33.52 26.47
C HIS A 34 -4.91 33.26 27.71
N LYS A 35 -5.49 33.42 28.91
CA LYS A 35 -4.86 33.08 30.22
C LYS A 35 -3.56 33.84 30.49
N ILE A 36 -3.43 35.05 29.96
CA ILE A 36 -2.35 35.95 30.37
C ILE A 36 -2.53 36.32 31.85
N ALA A 37 -1.46 36.22 32.63
CA ALA A 37 -1.49 36.44 34.08
C ALA A 37 -2.05 37.83 34.45
N GLU A 38 -3.02 37.88 35.33
CA GLU A 38 -3.66 39.13 35.77
C GLU A 38 -2.65 40.10 36.40
N SER A 39 -1.63 39.60 37.08
CA SER A 39 -0.50 40.39 37.59
C SER A 39 0.22 41.17 36.50
N PHE A 40 0.35 40.61 35.28
CA PHE A 40 0.95 41.30 34.14
C PHE A 40 -0.02 42.32 33.56
N LEU A 41 -1.31 41.98 33.42
CA LEU A 41 -2.35 42.84 32.87
C LEU A 41 -2.61 44.07 33.74
N ALA A 42 -2.60 43.88 35.06
CA ALA A 42 -2.79 44.96 36.03
C ALA A 42 -1.63 46.00 36.02
N ASN A 43 -0.44 45.59 35.55
CA ASN A 43 0.74 46.47 35.45
C ASN A 43 0.75 47.34 34.16
N TRP A 44 -0.39 47.46 33.46
CA TRP A 44 -0.50 48.37 32.32
C TRP A 44 -0.65 49.81 32.82
N GLN A 45 0.38 50.63 32.66
CA GLN A 45 0.43 52.01 33.12
C GLN A 45 -0.53 52.89 32.33
N GLU A 46 -1.05 53.95 32.92
CA GLU A 46 -1.98 54.89 32.25
C GLU A 46 -1.35 55.61 31.03
N THR A 47 -0.07 55.92 31.14
CA THR A 47 0.73 56.59 30.05
C THR A 47 1.19 55.63 28.97
N GLU A 48 1.09 54.30 29.21
CA GLU A 48 1.59 53.30 28.27
C GLU A 48 0.60 53.07 27.13
N THR A 49 1.07 53.22 25.90
CA THR A 49 0.28 52.91 24.70
C THR A 49 0.09 51.41 24.52
N LYS A 50 -0.94 50.99 23.77
CA LYS A 50 -1.17 49.56 23.43
C LYS A 50 0.06 48.94 22.79
N ARG A 51 0.72 49.64 21.87
CA ARG A 51 1.92 49.19 21.18
C ARG A 51 3.05 48.93 22.15
N MET A 52 3.28 49.83 23.10
CA MET A 52 4.32 49.66 24.16
C MET A 52 3.99 48.46 25.03
N PHE A 53 2.73 48.33 25.45
CA PHE A 53 2.29 47.18 26.26
C PHE A 53 2.47 45.84 25.53
N VAL A 54 2.02 45.71 24.29
CA VAL A 54 2.18 44.51 23.45
C VAL A 54 3.67 44.24 23.22
N GLY A 55 4.49 45.25 22.93
CA GLY A 55 5.94 45.12 22.79
C GLY A 55 6.66 44.59 24.04
N ARG A 56 6.10 44.80 25.24
CA ARG A 56 6.59 44.24 26.51
C ARG A 56 6.02 42.85 26.80
N LEU A 57 4.82 42.55 26.35
CA LEU A 57 4.14 41.26 26.55
C LEU A 57 4.81 40.15 25.76
N PHE A 58 5.07 40.36 24.47
CA PHE A 58 5.54 39.28 23.60
C PHE A 58 6.92 38.75 23.97
N PRO A 59 7.95 39.54 24.27
CA PRO A 59 9.24 39.04 24.74
C PRO A 59 9.11 38.21 26.02
N LYS A 60 8.17 38.58 26.91
CA LYS A 60 7.89 37.80 28.12
C LYS A 60 7.23 36.44 27.81
N LEU A 61 6.31 36.40 26.83
CA LEU A 61 5.73 35.14 26.36
C LEU A 61 6.78 34.28 25.67
N GLU A 62 7.66 34.85 24.87
CA GLU A 62 8.75 34.11 24.22
C GLU A 62 9.75 33.50 25.23
N SER A 63 9.92 34.11 26.38
CA SER A 63 10.78 33.59 27.46
C SER A 63 10.10 32.52 28.34
N ASP A 64 8.79 32.32 28.23
CA ASP A 64 8.03 31.34 28.98
C ASP A 64 7.89 30.02 28.18
N ASN A 65 8.05 28.89 28.87
CA ASN A 65 7.93 27.54 28.28
C ASN A 65 6.56 27.27 27.58
N LYS A 66 5.50 27.95 28.01
CA LYS A 66 4.15 27.86 27.45
C LYS A 66 3.79 29.03 26.55
N GLY A 67 4.64 30.05 26.49
CA GLY A 67 4.31 31.30 25.81
C GLY A 67 4.17 31.13 24.28
N ALA A 68 5.01 30.31 23.66
CA ALA A 68 4.87 29.97 22.23
C ALA A 68 3.47 29.38 21.91
N GLN A 69 2.94 28.52 22.78
CA GLN A 69 1.61 27.94 22.61
C GLN A 69 0.51 29.00 22.77
N VAL A 70 0.68 29.91 23.72
CA VAL A 70 -0.26 31.03 23.95
C VAL A 70 -0.29 31.95 22.71
N ILE A 71 0.84 32.30 22.13
CA ILE A 71 0.94 33.10 20.90
C ILE A 71 0.22 32.39 19.73
N LYS A 72 0.44 31.09 19.56
CA LYS A 72 -0.26 30.30 18.54
C LYS A 72 -1.77 30.30 18.75
N GLN A 73 -2.25 30.14 19.99
CA GLN A 73 -3.69 30.20 20.32
C GLN A 73 -4.29 31.58 20.05
N MET A 74 -3.57 32.65 20.36
CA MET A 74 -3.99 34.03 20.03
C MET A 74 -4.08 34.20 18.51
N ALA A 75 -3.10 33.67 17.74
CA ALA A 75 -3.11 33.74 16.29
C ALA A 75 -4.33 33.04 15.68
N VAL A 76 -4.69 31.84 16.16
CA VAL A 76 -5.89 31.13 15.72
C VAL A 76 -7.14 31.94 16.06
N SER A 77 -7.27 32.44 17.29
CA SER A 77 -8.44 33.23 17.70
C SER A 77 -8.59 34.54 16.91
N LEU A 78 -7.48 35.17 16.53
CA LEU A 78 -7.48 36.36 15.65
C LEU A 78 -7.87 36.00 14.23
N SER A 79 -7.38 34.86 13.70
CA SER A 79 -7.72 34.41 12.34
C SER A 79 -9.22 34.09 12.17
N ASP A 80 -9.89 33.69 13.24
CA ASP A 80 -11.34 33.39 13.26
C ASP A 80 -12.20 34.63 13.50
N GLN A 81 -11.58 35.81 13.75
CA GLN A 81 -12.31 37.03 14.10
C GLN A 81 -12.93 37.68 12.88
N MET A 82 -14.26 37.58 12.74
CA MET A 82 -15.01 38.19 11.63
C MET A 82 -15.65 39.53 11.97
N LYS A 83 -15.85 39.84 13.25
CA LYS A 83 -16.53 41.05 13.72
C LYS A 83 -15.63 41.87 14.62
N PHE A 84 -15.75 43.21 14.50
CA PHE A 84 -14.89 44.16 15.20
C PHE A 84 -15.75 45.17 15.98
N PRO A 85 -16.52 44.76 16.96
CA PRO A 85 -17.48 45.65 17.68
C PRO A 85 -16.73 46.79 18.39
N ASP A 86 -15.47 46.62 18.76
CA ASP A 86 -14.66 47.63 19.41
C ASP A 86 -14.22 48.76 18.44
N LEU A 87 -14.24 48.49 17.13
CA LEU A 87 -13.92 49.46 16.08
C LEU A 87 -15.17 50.21 15.54
N GLU A 88 -16.37 49.70 15.86
CA GLU A 88 -17.64 50.31 15.46
C GLU A 88 -17.91 51.57 16.28
N GLY A 89 -18.57 52.56 15.68
CA GLY A 89 -18.98 53.80 16.37
C GLY A 89 -17.92 54.92 16.40
N TRP A 90 -16.85 54.79 15.67
CA TRP A 90 -15.85 55.83 15.45
C TRP A 90 -16.03 56.50 14.08
N GLU A 91 -15.68 57.77 13.92
CA GLU A 91 -15.76 58.48 12.62
C GLU A 91 -14.95 57.78 11.52
N ASP A 92 -13.82 57.17 11.88
CA ASP A 92 -12.91 56.46 11.02
C ASP A 92 -13.08 54.91 11.09
N ALA A 93 -14.24 54.44 11.58
CA ALA A 93 -14.52 52.99 11.78
C ALA A 93 -14.25 52.12 10.52
N LYS A 94 -14.65 52.59 9.34
CA LYS A 94 -14.47 51.86 8.08
C LYS A 94 -12.98 51.61 7.79
N THR A 95 -12.13 52.62 7.95
CA THR A 95 -10.68 52.50 7.74
C THR A 95 -10.02 51.60 8.75
N LYS A 96 -10.43 51.68 10.05
CA LYS A 96 -9.89 50.83 11.12
C LYS A 96 -10.28 49.38 10.90
N ILE A 97 -11.55 49.10 10.56
CA ILE A 97 -12.04 47.74 10.27
C ILE A 97 -11.31 47.17 9.03
N GLN A 98 -11.12 47.96 7.99
CA GLN A 98 -10.38 47.53 6.79
C GLN A 98 -8.94 47.14 7.14
N SER A 99 -8.24 47.98 7.90
CA SER A 99 -6.88 47.73 8.35
C SER A 99 -6.77 46.46 9.26
N ALA A 100 -7.75 46.24 10.12
CA ALA A 100 -7.82 45.02 10.94
C ALA A 100 -8.03 43.77 10.08
N LYS A 101 -8.92 43.84 9.08
CA LYS A 101 -9.16 42.74 8.15
C LYS A 101 -7.91 42.37 7.34
N GLU A 102 -7.17 43.39 6.84
CA GLU A 102 -5.92 43.19 6.11
C GLU A 102 -4.87 42.49 6.96
N ALA A 103 -4.72 42.88 8.21
CA ALA A 103 -3.79 42.23 9.13
C ALA A 103 -4.18 40.78 9.44
N ILE A 104 -5.47 40.52 9.59
CA ILE A 104 -5.98 39.14 9.79
C ILE A 104 -5.78 38.31 8.52
N VAL A 105 -6.05 38.83 7.32
CA VAL A 105 -5.80 38.14 6.06
C VAL A 105 -4.32 37.77 5.91
N ALA A 106 -3.40 38.66 6.26
CA ALA A 106 -1.97 38.37 6.23
C ALA A 106 -1.60 37.22 7.22
N LEU A 107 -2.17 37.24 8.43
CA LEU A 107 -1.99 36.18 9.43
C LEU A 107 -2.58 34.83 8.94
N CYS A 108 -3.80 34.84 8.40
CA CYS A 108 -4.44 33.66 7.83
C CYS A 108 -3.62 33.04 6.69
N HIS A 109 -3.10 33.89 5.79
CA HIS A 109 -2.24 33.42 4.69
C HIS A 109 -1.00 32.71 5.21
N TYR A 110 -0.34 33.27 6.22
CA TYR A 110 0.82 32.65 6.84
C TYR A 110 0.46 31.28 7.47
N LEU A 111 -0.61 31.22 8.28
CA LEU A 111 -1.05 29.97 8.93
C LEU A 111 -1.39 28.89 7.91
N ASN A 112 -2.12 29.23 6.84
CA ASN A 112 -2.48 28.29 5.78
C ASN A 112 -1.25 27.77 5.03
N THR A 113 -0.29 28.66 4.74
CA THR A 113 0.97 28.26 4.08
C THR A 113 1.78 27.29 4.94
N GLN A 114 1.86 27.53 6.24
CA GLN A 114 2.56 26.62 7.16
C GLN A 114 1.86 25.26 7.27
N LYS A 115 0.52 25.26 7.34
CA LYS A 115 -0.28 24.03 7.35
C LYS A 115 -0.06 23.22 6.07
N GLN A 116 -0.11 23.87 4.90
CA GLN A 116 0.10 23.22 3.62
C GLN A 116 1.50 22.60 3.50
N LYS A 117 2.55 23.31 3.93
CA LYS A 117 3.91 22.76 3.97
C LYS A 117 4.04 21.53 4.89
N ALA A 118 3.35 21.53 6.03
CA ALA A 118 3.36 20.40 6.95
C ALA A 118 2.62 19.18 6.36
N ASP A 119 1.48 19.40 5.70
CA ASP A 119 0.69 18.36 5.04
C ASP A 119 1.45 17.75 3.84
N ASP A 120 2.10 18.59 3.02
CA ASP A 120 2.94 18.15 1.89
C ASP A 120 4.14 17.32 2.36
N ALA A 121 4.81 17.76 3.44
CA ALA A 121 5.93 17.01 4.03
C ALA A 121 5.49 15.63 4.56
N LYS A 122 4.33 15.57 5.22
CA LYS A 122 3.75 14.33 5.75
C LYS A 122 3.36 13.37 4.62
N SER A 123 2.68 13.87 3.59
CA SER A 123 2.31 13.09 2.39
C SER A 123 3.54 12.55 1.67
N GLY A 124 4.59 13.36 1.53
CA GLY A 124 5.87 12.95 0.94
C GLY A 124 6.56 11.83 1.74
N GLU A 125 6.52 11.89 3.08
CA GLU A 125 7.10 10.86 3.93
C GLU A 125 6.30 9.53 3.86
N GLU A 126 4.98 9.60 3.84
CA GLU A 126 4.11 8.41 3.68
C GLU A 126 4.34 7.73 2.33
N THR A 127 4.47 8.51 1.24
CA THR A 127 4.78 8.00 -0.09
C THR A 127 6.14 7.29 -0.13
N ARG A 128 7.18 7.88 0.51
CA ARG A 128 8.51 7.26 0.60
C ARG A 128 8.49 5.96 1.40
N LYS A 129 7.77 5.92 2.53
CA LYS A 129 7.62 4.70 3.34
C LYS A 129 6.92 3.58 2.56
N ALA A 130 5.82 3.91 1.87
CA ALA A 130 5.09 2.95 1.03
C ALA A 130 5.96 2.40 -0.13
N ALA A 131 6.73 3.26 -0.80
CA ALA A 131 7.66 2.84 -1.85
C ALA A 131 8.76 1.92 -1.31
N HIS A 132 9.32 2.23 -0.14
CA HIS A 132 10.35 1.40 0.51
C HIS A 132 9.80 0.03 0.90
N GLN A 133 8.59 -0.04 1.46
CA GLN A 133 7.94 -1.31 1.80
C GLN A 133 7.71 -2.18 0.56
N ARG A 134 7.15 -1.61 -0.52
CA ARG A 134 6.95 -2.33 -1.80
C ARG A 134 8.27 -2.86 -2.37
N MET A 135 9.34 -2.08 -2.29
CA MET A 135 10.66 -2.52 -2.74
C MET A 135 11.18 -3.70 -1.91
N GLN A 136 11.04 -3.67 -0.59
CA GLN A 136 11.43 -4.76 0.29
C GLN A 136 10.63 -6.04 0.04
N GLU A 137 9.31 -5.93 -0.18
CA GLU A 137 8.45 -7.07 -0.54
C GLU A 137 8.87 -7.69 -1.88
N THR A 138 9.18 -6.85 -2.88
CA THR A 138 9.66 -7.30 -4.18
C THR A 138 10.99 -8.06 -4.07
N ILE A 139 11.93 -7.55 -3.25
CA ILE A 139 13.22 -8.22 -3.01
C ILE A 139 13.00 -9.57 -2.31
N LYS A 140 12.15 -9.63 -1.28
CA LYS A 140 11.84 -10.89 -0.59
C LYS A 140 11.20 -11.92 -1.52
N LYS A 141 10.24 -11.50 -2.35
CA LYS A 141 9.60 -12.39 -3.35
C LYS A 141 10.64 -12.93 -4.34
N ARG A 142 11.51 -12.08 -4.85
CA ARG A 142 12.59 -12.50 -5.77
C ARG A 142 13.52 -13.52 -5.15
N GLN A 143 14.01 -13.28 -3.92
CA GLN A 143 14.85 -14.21 -3.18
C GLN A 143 14.18 -15.56 -2.94
N SER A 144 12.87 -15.58 -2.69
CA SER A 144 12.11 -16.82 -2.51
C SER A 144 11.97 -17.62 -3.81
N LEU A 145 11.77 -16.98 -4.98
CA LEU A 145 11.77 -17.65 -6.28
C LEU A 145 13.16 -18.20 -6.64
N GLU A 146 14.23 -17.47 -6.34
CA GLU A 146 15.61 -17.95 -6.51
C GLU A 146 15.85 -19.21 -5.68
N THR A 147 15.41 -19.23 -4.42
CA THR A 147 15.52 -20.40 -3.54
C THR A 147 14.74 -21.61 -4.10
N LEU A 148 13.53 -21.40 -4.61
CA LEU A 148 12.73 -22.46 -5.26
C LEU A 148 13.40 -22.96 -6.54
N SER A 149 14.00 -22.06 -7.32
CA SER A 149 14.76 -22.44 -8.53
C SER A 149 15.99 -23.28 -8.20
N GLU A 150 16.74 -22.95 -7.15
CA GLU A 150 17.89 -23.73 -6.70
C GLU A 150 17.48 -25.12 -6.21
N LYS A 151 16.40 -25.22 -5.42
CA LYS A 151 15.84 -26.51 -5.01
C LYS A 151 15.49 -27.39 -6.22
N LEU A 152 14.84 -26.83 -7.26
CA LEU A 152 14.53 -27.58 -8.48
C LEU A 152 15.76 -28.04 -9.22
N LYS A 153 16.82 -27.23 -9.31
CA LYS A 153 18.10 -27.64 -9.91
C LYS A 153 18.71 -28.84 -9.19
N GLU A 154 18.69 -28.86 -7.86
CA GLU A 154 19.18 -30.00 -7.09
C GLU A 154 18.32 -31.26 -7.29
N LEU A 155 16.99 -31.12 -7.31
CA LEU A 155 16.07 -32.22 -7.63
C LEU A 155 16.31 -32.78 -9.02
N SER A 156 16.56 -31.91 -10.01
CA SER A 156 16.77 -32.30 -11.41
C SER A 156 17.99 -33.21 -11.61
N LYS A 157 19.01 -33.15 -10.73
CA LYS A 157 20.15 -34.09 -10.74
C LYS A 157 19.74 -35.53 -10.42
N ARG A 158 18.61 -35.71 -9.73
CA ARG A 158 18.10 -37.03 -9.29
C ARG A 158 16.80 -37.41 -10.01
N ILE A 159 16.48 -36.76 -11.14
CA ILE A 159 15.24 -37.01 -11.92
C ILE A 159 15.11 -38.48 -12.27
N GLY A 160 13.91 -39.03 -12.17
CA GLY A 160 13.58 -40.44 -12.42
C GLY A 160 13.74 -41.34 -11.20
N THR A 161 14.19 -40.84 -10.05
CA THR A 161 14.16 -41.62 -8.79
C THR A 161 12.83 -41.38 -8.05
N ALA A 162 12.32 -42.43 -7.38
CA ALA A 162 11.06 -42.35 -6.62
C ALA A 162 11.12 -41.26 -5.54
N GLY A 163 12.26 -41.14 -4.82
CA GLY A 163 12.44 -40.11 -3.80
C GLY A 163 12.35 -38.69 -4.37
N ALA A 164 13.01 -38.44 -5.52
CA ALA A 164 12.93 -37.14 -6.17
C ALA A 164 11.52 -36.82 -6.70
N GLY A 165 10.73 -37.81 -7.06
CA GLY A 165 9.31 -37.63 -7.44
C GLY A 165 8.47 -37.10 -6.28
N TYR A 166 8.62 -37.67 -5.09
CA TYR A 166 7.91 -37.17 -3.90
C TYR A 166 8.38 -35.77 -3.48
N GLU A 167 9.71 -35.54 -3.51
CA GLU A 167 10.26 -34.22 -3.20
C GLU A 167 9.81 -33.16 -4.23
N PHE A 168 9.61 -33.54 -5.50
CA PHE A 168 9.07 -32.65 -6.53
C PHE A 168 7.61 -32.31 -6.28
N GLN A 169 6.80 -33.24 -5.78
CA GLN A 169 5.43 -32.96 -5.37
C GLN A 169 5.40 -31.90 -4.26
N ASP A 170 6.20 -32.07 -3.20
CA ASP A 170 6.30 -31.09 -2.12
C ASP A 170 6.80 -29.74 -2.64
N TRP A 171 7.82 -29.74 -3.48
CA TRP A 171 8.36 -28.53 -4.12
C TRP A 171 7.30 -27.80 -4.97
N PHE A 172 6.48 -28.53 -5.73
CA PHE A 172 5.42 -27.91 -6.53
C PHE A 172 4.42 -27.16 -5.65
N PHE A 173 4.02 -27.78 -4.53
CA PHE A 173 3.12 -27.13 -3.57
C PHE A 173 3.79 -25.98 -2.80
N ASP A 174 5.11 -25.98 -2.61
CA ASP A 174 5.84 -24.82 -2.11
C ASP A 174 5.75 -23.63 -3.11
N VAL A 175 5.78 -23.91 -4.44
CA VAL A 175 5.52 -22.88 -5.47
C VAL A 175 4.08 -22.38 -5.42
N VAL A 176 3.10 -23.28 -5.26
CA VAL A 176 1.68 -22.92 -5.13
C VAL A 176 1.45 -22.03 -3.89
N ASP A 177 2.05 -22.39 -2.75
CA ASP A 177 1.98 -21.61 -1.51
C ASP A 177 2.69 -20.25 -1.63
N PHE A 178 3.81 -20.18 -2.36
CA PHE A 178 4.48 -18.91 -2.65
C PHE A 178 3.56 -17.90 -3.37
N PHE A 179 2.71 -18.38 -4.28
CA PHE A 179 1.70 -17.56 -4.96
C PHE A 179 0.38 -17.44 -4.18
N GLU A 180 0.33 -17.89 -2.93
CA GLU A 180 -0.83 -17.83 -2.04
C GLU A 180 -2.11 -18.44 -2.64
N MET A 181 -1.94 -19.48 -3.49
CA MET A 181 -3.06 -20.14 -4.14
C MET A 181 -3.72 -21.15 -3.21
N THR A 182 -5.05 -21.17 -3.21
CA THR A 182 -5.81 -22.21 -2.47
C THR A 182 -5.45 -23.59 -3.02
N ASN A 183 -5.01 -24.49 -2.12
CA ASN A 183 -4.56 -25.81 -2.52
C ASN A 183 -4.90 -26.88 -1.47
N ARG A 184 -4.78 -28.13 -1.89
CA ARG A 184 -4.78 -29.32 -1.04
C ARG A 184 -3.62 -30.20 -1.46
N ARG A 185 -2.69 -30.46 -0.53
CA ARG A 185 -1.54 -31.34 -0.73
C ARG A 185 -1.97 -32.80 -0.98
N PRO A 186 -1.07 -33.72 -1.37
CA PRO A 186 -1.39 -35.08 -1.76
C PRO A 186 -2.34 -35.81 -0.79
N TYR A 187 -3.32 -36.55 -1.33
CA TYR A 187 -4.31 -37.28 -0.55
C TYR A 187 -4.83 -38.48 -1.31
N THR A 188 -5.48 -39.41 -0.60
CA THR A 188 -6.17 -40.58 -1.19
C THR A 188 -7.66 -40.33 -1.29
N SER A 189 -8.29 -40.61 -2.45
CA SER A 189 -9.72 -40.51 -2.67
C SER A 189 -10.20 -41.68 -3.53
N GLY A 190 -11.22 -42.42 -3.07
CA GLY A 190 -11.77 -43.60 -3.77
C GLY A 190 -10.71 -44.67 -4.03
N GLY A 191 -9.76 -44.88 -3.08
CA GLY A 191 -8.67 -45.84 -3.22
C GLY A 191 -7.55 -45.43 -4.21
N ARG A 192 -7.62 -44.24 -4.80
CA ARG A 192 -6.60 -43.71 -5.71
C ARG A 192 -5.83 -42.59 -5.06
N GLN A 193 -4.52 -42.56 -5.27
CA GLN A 193 -3.67 -41.45 -4.88
C GLN A 193 -3.88 -40.27 -5.85
N ILE A 194 -4.06 -39.09 -5.28
CA ILE A 194 -4.13 -37.80 -5.99
C ILE A 194 -2.96 -36.98 -5.50
N ASP A 195 -2.14 -36.45 -6.41
CA ASP A 195 -0.95 -35.64 -6.08
C ASP A 195 -1.31 -34.26 -5.52
N GLY A 196 -2.61 -33.97 -5.41
CA GLY A 196 -3.16 -32.78 -4.77
C GLY A 196 -4.15 -32.04 -5.66
N SER A 197 -4.53 -30.84 -5.24
CA SER A 197 -5.39 -29.96 -6.05
C SER A 197 -5.04 -28.49 -5.80
N VAL A 198 -5.30 -27.64 -6.81
CA VAL A 198 -5.15 -26.19 -6.74
C VAL A 198 -6.42 -25.52 -7.26
N THR A 199 -6.75 -24.34 -6.73
CA THR A 199 -7.89 -23.55 -7.21
C THR A 199 -7.39 -22.29 -7.89
N VAL A 200 -7.81 -22.10 -9.14
CA VAL A 200 -7.47 -20.92 -9.96
C VAL A 200 -8.77 -20.33 -10.49
N GLU A 201 -9.00 -19.04 -10.25
CA GLU A 201 -10.21 -18.30 -10.73
C GLU A 201 -11.52 -19.06 -10.43
N GLY A 202 -11.62 -19.64 -9.23
CA GLY A 202 -12.82 -20.37 -8.78
C GLY A 202 -12.98 -21.78 -9.37
N THR A 203 -12.07 -22.25 -10.21
CA THR A 203 -12.03 -23.62 -10.74
C THR A 203 -11.03 -24.46 -9.96
N THR A 204 -11.45 -25.63 -9.49
CA THR A 204 -10.56 -26.60 -8.84
C THR A 204 -9.94 -27.52 -9.87
N TYR A 205 -8.61 -27.62 -9.83
CA TYR A 205 -7.84 -28.52 -10.67
C TYR A 205 -7.21 -29.60 -9.81
N LEU A 206 -7.44 -30.88 -10.13
CA LEU A 206 -6.60 -31.96 -9.62
C LEU A 206 -5.20 -31.82 -10.24
N THR A 207 -4.17 -32.23 -9.51
CA THR A 207 -2.80 -32.23 -10.01
C THR A 207 -2.28 -33.64 -10.22
N GLU A 208 -1.52 -33.83 -11.28
CA GLU A 208 -0.70 -35.03 -11.54
C GLU A 208 0.71 -34.56 -11.90
N LEU A 209 1.70 -34.99 -11.10
CA LEU A 209 3.06 -34.46 -11.15
C LEU A 209 4.04 -35.55 -11.58
N LYS A 210 4.66 -35.39 -12.76
CA LYS A 210 5.61 -36.33 -13.35
C LYS A 210 7.03 -35.77 -13.32
N PHE A 211 7.86 -36.41 -12.51
CA PHE A 211 9.29 -36.08 -12.39
C PHE A 211 10.15 -37.26 -12.85
N THR A 212 9.95 -37.67 -14.09
CA THR A 212 10.58 -38.81 -14.74
C THR A 212 11.55 -38.35 -15.81
N ARG A 213 12.50 -39.21 -16.23
CA ARG A 213 13.40 -38.93 -17.35
C ARG A 213 12.68 -39.00 -18.70
N GLU A 214 11.70 -39.88 -18.78
CA GLU A 214 10.92 -40.11 -19.99
C GLU A 214 9.78 -39.09 -20.05
N GLN A 215 9.39 -38.72 -21.27
CA GLN A 215 8.20 -37.91 -21.52
C GLN A 215 6.95 -38.63 -21.05
N ALA A 216 5.97 -37.88 -20.54
CA ALA A 216 4.67 -38.45 -20.23
C ALA A 216 4.02 -38.97 -21.53
N ALA A 217 3.50 -40.20 -21.46
CA ALA A 217 2.91 -40.92 -22.60
C ALA A 217 1.36 -40.90 -22.50
N ALA A 218 0.69 -41.35 -23.57
CA ALA A 218 -0.77 -41.40 -23.61
C ALA A 218 -1.40 -42.22 -22.43
N PRO A 219 -0.85 -43.36 -21.98
CA PRO A 219 -1.38 -44.09 -20.81
C PRO A 219 -1.35 -43.27 -19.50
N ASP A 220 -0.36 -42.37 -19.34
CA ASP A 220 -0.30 -41.46 -18.17
C ASP A 220 -1.47 -40.48 -18.19
N VAL A 221 -1.77 -39.93 -19.37
CA VAL A 221 -2.91 -39.05 -19.59
C VAL A 221 -4.23 -39.76 -19.32
N ASP A 222 -4.42 -40.99 -19.86
CA ASP A 222 -5.63 -41.79 -19.66
C ASP A 222 -5.89 -42.06 -18.19
N THR A 223 -4.84 -42.45 -17.45
CA THR A 223 -4.93 -42.67 -16.01
C THR A 223 -5.37 -41.44 -15.25
N PHE A 224 -4.84 -40.28 -15.64
CA PHE A 224 -5.21 -39.00 -15.01
C PHE A 224 -6.60 -38.54 -15.39
N LEU A 225 -7.00 -38.70 -16.68
CA LEU A 225 -8.36 -38.40 -17.13
C LEU A 225 -9.43 -39.17 -16.32
N VAL A 226 -9.18 -40.43 -16.02
CA VAL A 226 -10.10 -41.20 -15.18
C VAL A 226 -10.22 -40.59 -13.78
N LYS A 227 -9.13 -40.15 -13.17
CA LYS A 227 -9.17 -39.48 -11.86
C LYS A 227 -9.98 -38.18 -11.89
N VAL A 228 -9.86 -37.39 -12.95
CA VAL A 228 -10.59 -36.12 -13.12
C VAL A 228 -12.07 -36.35 -13.38
N ASN A 229 -12.41 -37.31 -14.28
CA ASN A 229 -13.79 -37.62 -14.64
C ASN A 229 -14.60 -38.29 -13.46
N ASP A 230 -13.92 -38.84 -12.47
CA ASP A 230 -14.54 -39.34 -11.25
C ASP A 230 -14.98 -38.23 -10.27
N LYS A 231 -14.78 -36.95 -10.63
CA LYS A 231 -15.11 -35.77 -9.80
C LYS A 231 -16.31 -35.02 -10.38
N ALA A 232 -16.68 -33.92 -9.70
CA ALA A 232 -17.77 -33.04 -10.15
C ALA A 232 -17.46 -32.43 -11.52
N ASP A 233 -18.49 -32.17 -12.31
CA ASP A 233 -18.38 -31.70 -13.72
C ASP A 233 -17.54 -30.45 -13.93
N ASN A 234 -17.41 -29.59 -12.91
CA ASN A 234 -16.58 -28.36 -12.95
C ASN A 234 -15.15 -28.58 -12.48
N THR A 235 -14.74 -29.84 -12.19
CA THR A 235 -13.38 -30.19 -11.83
C THR A 235 -12.53 -30.38 -13.09
N MET A 236 -11.37 -29.74 -13.14
CA MET A 236 -10.38 -29.91 -14.19
C MET A 236 -9.12 -30.59 -13.68
N GLY A 237 -8.17 -30.90 -14.55
CA GLY A 237 -6.88 -31.43 -14.20
C GLY A 237 -5.73 -30.56 -14.72
N ILE A 238 -4.65 -30.50 -13.95
CA ILE A 238 -3.36 -29.98 -14.38
C ILE A 238 -2.36 -31.13 -14.31
N MET A 239 -1.81 -31.52 -15.44
CA MET A 239 -0.68 -32.44 -15.46
C MET A 239 0.61 -31.65 -15.69
N VAL A 240 1.62 -31.87 -14.85
CA VAL A 240 2.93 -31.22 -14.95
C VAL A 240 3.97 -32.31 -15.23
N SER A 241 4.63 -32.26 -16.37
CA SER A 241 5.71 -33.16 -16.73
C SER A 241 7.01 -32.42 -17.00
N MET A 242 8.03 -32.66 -16.17
CA MET A 242 9.31 -31.98 -16.32
C MET A 242 10.09 -32.42 -17.56
N SER A 243 9.81 -33.59 -18.11
CA SER A 243 10.41 -34.08 -19.38
C SER A 243 9.50 -33.85 -20.59
N GLY A 244 8.39 -33.12 -20.39
CA GLY A 244 7.43 -32.84 -21.46
C GLY A 244 6.52 -34.03 -21.78
N TYR A 245 5.94 -34.01 -22.97
CA TYR A 245 4.91 -34.96 -23.43
C TYR A 245 5.24 -35.52 -24.79
N SER A 246 4.89 -36.78 -25.02
CA SER A 246 4.87 -37.33 -26.40
C SER A 246 3.73 -36.67 -27.19
N SER A 247 3.86 -36.66 -28.52
CA SER A 247 2.80 -36.16 -29.42
C SER A 247 1.45 -36.86 -29.18
N THR A 248 1.49 -38.17 -28.96
CA THR A 248 0.31 -38.98 -28.66
C THR A 248 -0.32 -38.61 -27.32
N ALA A 249 0.47 -38.26 -26.32
CA ALA A 249 -0.06 -37.78 -25.04
C ALA A 249 -0.76 -36.42 -25.17
N VAL A 250 -0.21 -35.50 -25.97
CA VAL A 250 -0.86 -34.19 -26.25
C VAL A 250 -2.16 -34.38 -27.01
N GLU A 251 -2.19 -35.28 -28.01
CA GLU A 251 -3.40 -35.61 -28.77
C GLU A 251 -4.48 -36.24 -27.85
N GLN A 252 -4.08 -37.17 -26.98
CA GLN A 252 -4.98 -37.84 -26.04
C GLN A 252 -5.61 -36.87 -25.02
N ALA A 253 -4.82 -35.88 -24.56
CA ALA A 253 -5.30 -34.84 -23.65
C ALA A 253 -6.22 -33.82 -24.34
N SER A 254 -6.17 -33.72 -25.67
CA SER A 254 -6.85 -32.71 -26.48
C SER A 254 -8.17 -33.22 -27.04
N GLY A 255 -9.11 -32.33 -27.43
CA GLY A 255 -10.36 -32.69 -28.05
C GLY A 255 -11.56 -31.84 -27.60
N ARG A 256 -12.76 -32.19 -28.00
CA ARG A 256 -13.97 -31.39 -27.78
C ARG A 256 -14.33 -31.21 -26.28
N LYS A 257 -13.95 -32.14 -25.45
CA LYS A 257 -14.10 -32.05 -23.98
C LYS A 257 -12.73 -32.28 -23.37
N THR A 258 -11.96 -31.21 -23.22
CA THR A 258 -10.61 -31.24 -22.66
C THR A 258 -10.65 -30.84 -21.19
N PRO A 259 -10.85 -31.80 -20.25
CA PRO A 259 -10.94 -31.51 -18.83
C PRO A 259 -9.57 -31.31 -18.17
N ILE A 260 -8.46 -31.49 -18.91
CA ILE A 260 -7.11 -31.35 -18.41
C ILE A 260 -6.32 -30.36 -19.24
N ILE A 261 -5.34 -29.72 -18.61
CA ILE A 261 -4.31 -28.92 -19.26
C ILE A 261 -2.94 -29.48 -18.92
N LEU A 262 -1.99 -29.29 -19.85
CA LEU A 262 -0.65 -29.81 -19.76
C LEU A 262 0.37 -28.70 -19.57
N LEU A 263 1.21 -28.82 -18.54
CA LEU A 263 2.34 -27.91 -18.26
C LEU A 263 3.64 -28.71 -18.30
N ASP A 264 4.69 -28.10 -18.82
CA ASP A 264 6.02 -28.71 -18.88
C ASP A 264 7.07 -27.85 -18.16
N HIS A 265 8.36 -28.24 -18.26
CA HIS A 265 9.47 -27.47 -17.69
C HIS A 265 9.53 -26.04 -18.18
N GLY A 266 9.10 -25.73 -19.41
CA GLY A 266 9.07 -24.38 -19.96
C GLY A 266 8.12 -23.48 -19.18
N HIS A 267 6.93 -23.99 -18.82
CA HIS A 267 5.96 -23.28 -17.98
C HIS A 267 6.48 -23.07 -16.57
N VAL A 268 7.11 -24.09 -15.97
CA VAL A 268 7.75 -23.99 -14.67
C VAL A 268 8.86 -22.92 -14.68
N TYR A 269 9.63 -22.85 -15.76
CA TYR A 269 10.67 -21.84 -15.93
C TYR A 269 10.09 -20.41 -16.03
N LEU A 270 9.00 -20.21 -16.76
CA LEU A 270 8.31 -18.91 -16.82
C LEU A 270 7.88 -18.43 -15.42
N VAL A 271 7.41 -19.35 -14.58
CA VAL A 271 7.02 -19.06 -13.20
C VAL A 271 8.22 -18.72 -12.33
N LEU A 272 9.28 -19.52 -12.37
CA LEU A 272 10.48 -19.33 -11.55
C LEU A 272 11.30 -18.09 -11.96
N SER A 273 11.24 -17.70 -13.23
CA SER A 273 11.86 -16.44 -13.69
C SER A 273 11.13 -15.19 -13.21
N GLY A 274 9.92 -15.35 -12.64
CA GLY A 274 9.06 -14.24 -12.23
C GLY A 274 8.39 -13.51 -13.39
N SER A 275 8.50 -14.05 -14.62
CA SER A 275 7.85 -13.45 -15.80
C SER A 275 6.33 -13.62 -15.78
N TRP A 276 5.86 -14.74 -15.20
CA TRP A 276 4.45 -15.09 -15.06
C TRP A 276 4.19 -15.69 -13.69
N THR A 277 3.03 -15.42 -13.10
CA THR A 277 2.57 -16.17 -11.93
C THR A 277 2.04 -17.54 -12.35
N LEU A 278 2.02 -18.52 -11.44
CA LEU A 278 1.46 -19.84 -11.73
C LEU A 278 -0.02 -19.77 -12.14
N ALA A 279 -0.79 -18.89 -11.51
CA ALA A 279 -2.20 -18.68 -11.84
C ALA A 279 -2.39 -18.14 -13.27
N GLU A 280 -1.57 -17.19 -13.71
CA GLU A 280 -1.58 -16.66 -15.07
C GLU A 280 -1.23 -17.72 -16.12
N VAL A 281 -0.20 -18.55 -15.81
CA VAL A 281 0.18 -19.68 -16.69
C VAL A 281 -0.99 -20.64 -16.86
N VAL A 282 -1.60 -21.07 -15.75
CA VAL A 282 -2.78 -21.97 -15.79
C VAL A 282 -3.93 -21.34 -16.57
N SER A 283 -4.28 -20.09 -16.29
CA SER A 283 -5.38 -19.37 -16.95
C SER A 283 -5.15 -19.23 -18.46
N ARG A 284 -3.88 -18.97 -18.87
CA ARG A 284 -3.54 -18.84 -20.30
C ARG A 284 -3.65 -20.16 -21.04
N VAL A 285 -3.09 -21.25 -20.48
CA VAL A 285 -3.21 -22.60 -21.10
C VAL A 285 -4.65 -23.05 -21.15
N ARG A 286 -5.43 -22.83 -20.09
CA ARG A 286 -6.86 -23.12 -20.06
C ARG A 286 -7.63 -22.36 -21.15
N ARG A 287 -7.37 -21.07 -21.31
CA ARG A 287 -7.99 -20.25 -22.35
C ARG A 287 -7.68 -20.78 -23.74
N HIS A 288 -6.40 -21.13 -23.97
CA HIS A 288 -5.98 -21.77 -25.22
C HIS A 288 -6.75 -23.08 -25.45
N ALA A 289 -6.83 -23.96 -24.46
CA ALA A 289 -7.59 -25.21 -24.56
C ALA A 289 -9.08 -24.97 -24.87
N SER A 290 -9.70 -23.98 -24.25
CA SER A 290 -11.09 -23.60 -24.50
C SER A 290 -11.34 -23.09 -25.93
N GLN A 291 -10.35 -22.40 -26.51
CA GLN A 291 -10.47 -21.80 -27.85
C GLN A 291 -10.10 -22.76 -28.96
N THR A 292 -9.15 -23.64 -28.74
CA THR A 292 -8.54 -24.50 -29.79
C THR A 292 -8.81 -25.99 -29.63
N ALA A 293 -9.37 -26.41 -28.49
CA ALA A 293 -9.48 -27.78 -28.04
C ALA A 293 -8.13 -28.50 -27.89
N ARG A 294 -7.00 -27.74 -27.72
CA ARG A 294 -5.67 -28.29 -27.49
C ARG A 294 -5.28 -28.09 -26.03
N ALA A 295 -4.94 -29.15 -25.34
CA ALA A 295 -4.60 -29.14 -23.91
C ALA A 295 -3.21 -28.55 -23.61
N PHE A 296 -2.36 -28.37 -24.59
CA PHE A 296 -0.98 -27.89 -24.47
C PHE A 296 -0.74 -26.64 -25.31
N LEU A 297 -0.21 -25.59 -24.69
CA LEU A 297 0.29 -24.38 -25.32
C LEU A 297 1.78 -24.27 -24.99
N PRO A 298 2.71 -24.35 -25.95
CA PRO A 298 4.14 -24.25 -25.64
C PRO A 298 4.48 -22.93 -24.93
N ALA A 299 5.43 -23.00 -23.96
CA ALA A 299 5.86 -21.81 -23.23
C ALA A 299 6.45 -20.71 -24.15
N SER A 300 7.02 -21.08 -25.31
CA SER A 300 7.52 -20.16 -26.34
C SER A 300 6.42 -19.28 -26.96
N GLU A 301 5.15 -19.68 -26.88
CA GLU A 301 4.00 -18.93 -27.39
C GLU A 301 3.35 -18.00 -26.36
N PHE A 302 3.96 -17.86 -25.17
CA PHE A 302 3.45 -16.97 -24.12
C PHE A 302 3.74 -15.48 -24.38
N GLY A 303 4.69 -15.16 -25.25
CA GLY A 303 5.07 -13.78 -25.58
C GLY A 303 4.32 -13.14 -26.76
N GLY A 304 3.30 -13.82 -27.31
CA GLY A 304 2.49 -13.34 -28.42
C GLY A 304 1.20 -12.66 -27.99
#